data_7cd1dae2ee9975e51a90d78cc4197e7a
#
_entry.id   7cd1dae2ee9975e51a90d78cc4197e7a
#
_cell.length_a   1.000
_cell.length_b   1.000
_cell.length_c   1.000
_cell.angle_alpha   90.00
_cell.angle_beta   90.00
_cell.angle_gamma   90.00
#
_symmetry.space_group_name_H-M   'P 1'
#
loop_
_entity.id
_entity.type
_entity.pdbx_description
1 polymer ?
#
loop_
_entity_poly.entity_id
_entity_poly.type
_entity_poly.pdbx_seq_one_letter_code
_entity_poly.pdbx_strand_id
1 'polypeptide(L)'
;MKFTKPFLVLATMLLISSCNSIPKNQEKVISLKNAYQKDFYIGSALDTNQIKEKDAGVSSLIAKEFNSITAENCMKSMFIHPEKDKFDFKMTDNFVAFGEKHKMFIHGHTLLWHSQLAPWIAQIKDSAAMTNAMTNHISTIVGKYKGRINSWDVVNEALNEDGTLRKTVFLDTYGKEYLTLAFKLAAKADPKTDLYYNDYNLCQPTKRKGAVALVKNLQKNGAKIDGVGEQGHWNLTSPSLDEIEKTILDFSALGLKVSFTELDISVLPNPWDVVGADVNQKSEASEKMNPYPNGLPDAVQIQLAARYEAIFKLFTKHQDKIDRVTLWGVNDGQSWLNDWPIKGRTNYPLLFNREFKPKSAYNSVMSLKETKK
;
A
#
# COMPACT_ATOMS: atom_id res chain seq x y z
N MET A 1 -36.40 -15.94 -95.03
CA MET A 1 -36.89 -16.51 -93.79
C MET A 1 -35.76 -16.59 -92.81
N LYS A 2 -35.68 -15.67 -91.84
CA LYS A 2 -34.66 -15.65 -90.80
C LYS A 2 -35.36 -15.84 -89.45
N PHE A 3 -35.11 -16.96 -88.75
CA PHE A 3 -35.63 -17.24 -87.44
C PHE A 3 -34.71 -16.61 -86.37
N THR A 4 -35.28 -15.70 -85.60
CA THR A 4 -34.62 -15.10 -84.42
C THR A 4 -35.02 -15.92 -83.17
N LYS A 5 -34.05 -16.47 -82.41
CA LYS A 5 -34.22 -17.10 -81.12
C LYS A 5 -34.27 -16.07 -80.01
N PRO A 6 -35.11 -16.18 -78.99
CA PRO A 6 -35.08 -15.32 -77.82
C PRO A 6 -34.03 -15.78 -76.81
N PHE A 7 -33.28 -14.82 -76.29
CA PHE A 7 -32.30 -15.00 -75.21
C PHE A 7 -33.05 -14.94 -73.85
N LEU A 8 -32.97 -16.03 -73.09
CA LEU A 8 -33.53 -16.12 -71.73
C LEU A 8 -32.47 -15.62 -70.75
N VAL A 9 -32.70 -14.45 -70.14
CA VAL A 9 -31.81 -13.92 -69.09
C VAL A 9 -32.26 -14.46 -67.74
N LEU A 10 -31.44 -15.35 -67.16
CA LEU A 10 -31.65 -15.91 -65.81
C LEU A 10 -31.08 -14.94 -64.81
N ALA A 11 -31.92 -14.20 -64.08
CA ALA A 11 -31.51 -13.32 -62.99
C ALA A 11 -31.26 -14.16 -61.71
N THR A 12 -29.99 -14.33 -61.35
CA THR A 12 -29.57 -14.96 -60.10
C THR A 12 -29.66 -13.95 -58.97
N MET A 13 -30.65 -14.03 -58.07
CA MET A 13 -30.71 -13.27 -56.86
C MET A 13 -29.71 -13.87 -55.84
N LEU A 14 -28.60 -13.13 -55.59
CA LEU A 14 -27.68 -13.37 -54.47
C LEU A 14 -28.37 -12.86 -53.20
N LEU A 15 -28.86 -13.76 -52.35
CA LEU A 15 -29.24 -13.48 -50.96
C LEU A 15 -27.96 -13.24 -50.14
N ILE A 16 -27.62 -11.97 -49.88
CA ILE A 16 -26.58 -11.60 -48.93
C ILE A 16 -27.16 -11.75 -47.53
N SER A 17 -26.94 -12.91 -46.87
CA SER A 17 -27.14 -13.07 -45.42
C SER A 17 -26.14 -12.21 -44.66
N SER A 18 -26.55 -10.99 -44.31
CA SER A 18 -25.82 -10.18 -43.33
C SER A 18 -25.94 -10.83 -41.95
N CYS A 19 -24.94 -11.58 -41.57
CA CYS A 19 -24.76 -11.96 -40.17
C CYS A 19 -24.38 -10.68 -39.36
N ASN A 20 -25.39 -10.01 -38.81
CA ASN A 20 -25.18 -9.06 -37.72
C ASN A 20 -24.66 -9.85 -36.51
N SER A 21 -23.34 -9.92 -36.38
CA SER A 21 -22.70 -10.29 -35.11
C SER A 21 -23.01 -9.18 -34.11
N ILE A 22 -23.99 -9.43 -33.24
CA ILE A 22 -24.23 -8.66 -32.03
C ILE A 22 -22.88 -8.64 -31.29
N PRO A 23 -22.26 -7.48 -31.02
CA PRO A 23 -21.06 -7.46 -30.22
C PRO A 23 -21.42 -8.08 -28.87
N LYS A 24 -20.81 -9.21 -28.53
CA LYS A 24 -20.83 -9.74 -27.16
C LYS A 24 -20.38 -8.59 -26.27
N ASN A 25 -21.32 -8.00 -25.55
CA ASN A 25 -21.04 -7.12 -24.44
C ASN A 25 -20.14 -7.96 -23.52
N GLN A 26 -18.82 -7.79 -23.61
CA GLN A 26 -17.92 -8.34 -22.62
C GLN A 26 -18.36 -7.67 -21.31
N GLU A 27 -19.03 -8.39 -20.45
CA GLU A 27 -19.26 -7.95 -19.08
C GLU A 27 -17.89 -7.51 -18.55
N LYS A 28 -17.77 -6.21 -18.33
CA LYS A 28 -16.53 -5.59 -17.87
C LYS A 28 -16.28 -6.23 -16.51
N VAL A 29 -15.32 -7.14 -16.43
CA VAL A 29 -14.97 -7.80 -15.16
C VAL A 29 -14.64 -6.70 -14.16
N ILE A 30 -15.59 -6.46 -13.26
CA ILE A 30 -15.46 -5.41 -12.26
C ILE A 30 -14.42 -5.90 -11.26
N SER A 31 -13.35 -5.12 -11.06
CA SER A 31 -12.28 -5.39 -10.08
C SER A 31 -12.06 -4.14 -9.23
N LEU A 32 -11.43 -4.27 -8.07
CA LEU A 32 -11.13 -3.13 -7.19
C LEU A 32 -10.48 -1.98 -7.96
N LYS A 33 -9.40 -2.23 -8.68
CA LYS A 33 -8.69 -1.19 -9.44
C LYS A 33 -9.55 -0.51 -10.50
N ASN A 34 -10.48 -1.24 -11.12
CA ASN A 34 -11.37 -0.68 -12.14
C ASN A 34 -12.50 0.13 -11.51
N ALA A 35 -13.03 -0.34 -10.37
CA ALA A 35 -14.10 0.32 -9.63
C ALA A 35 -13.63 1.70 -9.09
N TYR A 36 -12.39 1.77 -8.60
CA TYR A 36 -11.82 2.98 -8.00
C TYR A 36 -10.85 3.76 -8.89
N GLN A 37 -10.74 3.43 -10.19
CA GLN A 37 -9.76 4.02 -11.11
C GLN A 37 -9.81 5.55 -11.25
N LYS A 38 -10.97 6.16 -10.89
CA LYS A 38 -11.17 7.62 -10.96
C LYS A 38 -10.98 8.29 -9.61
N ASP A 39 -10.79 7.52 -8.54
CA ASP A 39 -10.70 8.03 -7.19
C ASP A 39 -9.24 8.03 -6.70
N PHE A 40 -8.64 6.85 -6.63
CA PHE A 40 -7.28 6.64 -6.13
C PHE A 40 -6.74 5.27 -6.59
N TYR A 41 -5.44 5.06 -6.48
CA TYR A 41 -4.86 3.75 -6.71
C TYR A 41 -5.28 2.78 -5.59
N ILE A 42 -5.61 1.54 -5.98
CA ILE A 42 -5.79 0.42 -5.05
C ILE A 42 -4.56 -0.47 -5.12
N GLY A 43 -3.88 -0.60 -3.99
CA GLY A 43 -2.63 -1.35 -3.89
C GLY A 43 -2.67 -2.54 -2.96
N SER A 44 -1.63 -3.35 -3.04
CA SER A 44 -1.34 -4.41 -2.08
C SER A 44 0.16 -4.49 -1.77
N ALA A 45 0.50 -4.78 -0.52
CA ALA A 45 1.85 -5.19 -0.16
C ALA A 45 2.11 -6.61 -0.66
N LEU A 46 3.31 -6.85 -1.20
CA LEU A 46 3.72 -8.13 -1.77
C LEU A 46 4.87 -8.74 -0.97
N ASP A 47 4.72 -10.00 -0.61
CA ASP A 47 5.76 -10.81 -0.01
C ASP A 47 6.72 -11.42 -1.07
N THR A 48 7.76 -12.09 -0.59
CA THR A 48 8.77 -12.74 -1.45
C THR A 48 8.18 -13.81 -2.40
N ASN A 49 7.13 -14.53 -2.00
CA ASN A 49 6.54 -15.60 -2.84
C ASN A 49 5.74 -15.00 -3.99
N GLN A 50 5.02 -13.92 -3.71
CA GLN A 50 4.24 -13.17 -4.69
C GLN A 50 5.16 -12.45 -5.69
N ILE A 51 6.23 -11.80 -5.19
CA ILE A 51 7.24 -11.16 -6.04
C ILE A 51 7.92 -12.18 -6.98
N LYS A 52 8.13 -13.43 -6.53
CA LYS A 52 8.70 -14.51 -7.34
C LYS A 52 7.68 -15.21 -8.23
N GLU A 53 6.42 -14.77 -8.21
CA GLU A 53 5.33 -15.38 -8.98
C GLU A 53 5.24 -16.92 -8.81
N LYS A 54 5.48 -17.42 -7.59
CA LYS A 54 5.46 -18.86 -7.30
C LYS A 54 4.11 -19.51 -7.53
N ASP A 55 3.03 -18.75 -7.45
CA ASP A 55 1.66 -19.18 -7.69
C ASP A 55 1.03 -18.28 -8.77
N ALA A 56 0.77 -18.88 -9.94
CA ALA A 56 0.18 -18.15 -11.07
C ALA A 56 -1.23 -17.66 -10.80
N GLY A 57 -2.01 -18.37 -9.95
CA GLY A 57 -3.35 -17.94 -9.54
C GLY A 57 -3.30 -16.68 -8.70
N VAL A 58 -2.36 -16.61 -7.76
CA VAL A 58 -2.12 -15.43 -6.92
C VAL A 58 -1.64 -14.24 -7.76
N SER A 59 -0.68 -14.47 -8.65
CA SER A 59 -0.19 -13.41 -9.55
C SER A 59 -1.31 -12.86 -10.45
N SER A 60 -2.20 -13.73 -10.94
CA SER A 60 -3.37 -13.34 -11.72
C SER A 60 -4.36 -12.52 -10.89
N LEU A 61 -4.60 -12.89 -9.62
CA LEU A 61 -5.47 -12.14 -8.71
C LEU A 61 -4.90 -10.73 -8.46
N ILE A 62 -3.59 -10.64 -8.16
CA ILE A 62 -2.91 -9.36 -7.94
C ILE A 62 -3.05 -8.48 -9.17
N ALA A 63 -2.73 -9.00 -10.35
CA ALA A 63 -2.82 -8.27 -11.60
C ALA A 63 -4.26 -7.84 -11.95
N LYS A 64 -5.27 -8.61 -11.55
CA LYS A 64 -6.68 -8.31 -11.77
C LYS A 64 -7.20 -7.22 -10.84
N GLU A 65 -6.90 -7.31 -9.55
CA GLU A 65 -7.56 -6.51 -8.51
C GLU A 65 -6.81 -5.21 -8.18
N PHE A 66 -5.49 -5.16 -8.34
CA PHE A 66 -4.66 -4.03 -7.91
C PHE A 66 -4.00 -3.30 -9.09
N ASN A 67 -3.78 -2.00 -8.92
CA ASN A 67 -3.02 -1.13 -9.84
C ASN A 67 -1.86 -0.41 -9.14
N SER A 68 -1.56 -0.76 -7.89
CA SER A 68 -0.39 -0.32 -7.14
C SER A 68 0.18 -1.47 -6.33
N ILE A 69 1.49 -1.45 -6.09
CA ILE A 69 2.18 -2.43 -5.25
C ILE A 69 3.20 -1.76 -4.33
N THR A 70 3.37 -2.35 -3.16
CA THR A 70 4.40 -2.00 -2.16
C THR A 70 5.20 -3.25 -1.79
N ALA A 71 6.52 -3.14 -1.65
CA ALA A 71 7.33 -4.27 -1.19
C ALA A 71 7.21 -4.42 0.32
N GLU A 72 6.71 -5.56 0.81
CA GLU A 72 6.56 -5.80 2.25
C GLU A 72 7.90 -5.75 2.98
N ASN A 73 8.96 -6.34 2.43
CA ASN A 73 10.24 -6.50 3.13
C ASN A 73 11.48 -6.16 2.31
N CYS A 74 11.54 -6.47 1.02
CA CYS A 74 12.79 -6.55 0.26
C CYS A 74 13.53 -5.21 0.08
N MET A 75 12.89 -4.09 0.35
CA MET A 75 13.51 -2.76 0.28
C MET A 75 13.96 -2.21 1.65
N LYS A 76 13.64 -2.89 2.75
CA LYS A 76 14.11 -2.50 4.09
C LYS A 76 15.63 -2.68 4.19
N SER A 77 16.31 -1.80 4.90
CA SER A 77 17.78 -1.72 4.87
C SER A 77 18.49 -3.02 5.20
N MET A 78 17.95 -3.84 6.13
CA MET A 78 18.54 -5.12 6.47
C MET A 78 18.57 -6.13 5.31
N PHE A 79 17.73 -5.95 4.30
CA PHE A 79 17.67 -6.83 3.12
C PHE A 79 18.38 -6.23 1.91
N ILE A 80 18.11 -4.94 1.61
CA ILE A 80 18.66 -4.31 0.39
C ILE A 80 20.09 -3.79 0.56
N HIS A 81 20.51 -3.48 1.80
CA HIS A 81 21.87 -2.95 2.13
C HIS A 81 22.41 -3.61 3.40
N PRO A 82 22.55 -4.97 3.40
CA PRO A 82 22.85 -5.74 4.60
C PRO A 82 24.23 -5.46 5.21
N GLU A 83 25.21 -5.05 4.40
CA GLU A 83 26.58 -4.73 4.80
C GLU A 83 26.96 -3.36 4.23
N LYS A 84 27.87 -2.63 4.91
CA LYS A 84 28.21 -1.23 4.64
C LYS A 84 28.45 -0.88 3.15
N ASP A 85 29.12 -1.75 2.41
CA ASP A 85 29.49 -1.50 1.01
C ASP A 85 28.84 -2.52 0.05
N LYS A 86 27.78 -3.21 0.50
CA LYS A 86 27.15 -4.27 -0.26
C LYS A 86 25.64 -4.11 -0.32
N PHE A 87 25.14 -4.03 -1.54
CA PHE A 87 23.71 -4.00 -1.83
C PHE A 87 23.24 -5.32 -2.42
N ASP A 88 22.07 -5.79 -2.00
CA ASP A 88 21.35 -6.90 -2.64
C ASP A 88 20.06 -6.40 -3.30
N PHE A 89 20.13 -6.18 -4.59
CA PHE A 89 18.99 -5.71 -5.38
C PHE A 89 18.15 -6.82 -5.99
N LYS A 90 18.57 -8.09 -5.86
CA LYS A 90 17.94 -9.20 -6.59
C LYS A 90 16.42 -9.28 -6.40
N MET A 91 15.96 -9.17 -5.14
CA MET A 91 14.53 -9.26 -4.87
C MET A 91 13.81 -7.98 -5.24
N THR A 92 14.43 -6.84 -5.05
CA THR A 92 13.88 -5.52 -5.43
C THR A 92 13.78 -5.39 -6.96
N ASP A 93 14.78 -5.91 -7.70
CA ASP A 93 14.72 -5.95 -9.17
C ASP A 93 13.52 -6.78 -9.66
N ASN A 94 13.26 -7.93 -9.04
CA ASN A 94 12.07 -8.76 -9.35
C ASN A 94 10.77 -8.01 -9.02
N PHE A 95 10.70 -7.32 -7.88
CA PHE A 95 9.54 -6.53 -7.47
C PHE A 95 9.23 -5.40 -8.46
N VAL A 96 10.26 -4.64 -8.86
CA VAL A 96 10.09 -3.55 -9.84
C VAL A 96 9.68 -4.12 -11.20
N ALA A 97 10.31 -5.23 -11.64
CA ALA A 97 9.95 -5.90 -12.89
C ALA A 97 8.50 -6.41 -12.88
N PHE A 98 8.01 -6.94 -11.75
CA PHE A 98 6.60 -7.32 -11.59
C PHE A 98 5.67 -6.12 -11.78
N GLY A 99 5.96 -4.98 -11.13
CA GLY A 99 5.17 -3.77 -11.27
C GLY A 99 5.14 -3.23 -12.70
N GLU A 100 6.29 -3.20 -13.37
CA GLU A 100 6.42 -2.78 -14.77
C GLU A 100 5.67 -3.71 -15.72
N LYS A 101 5.81 -5.03 -15.55
CA LYS A 101 5.09 -6.05 -16.33
C LYS A 101 3.58 -5.86 -16.29
N HIS A 102 3.04 -5.52 -15.13
CA HIS A 102 1.61 -5.33 -14.91
C HIS A 102 1.16 -3.87 -14.99
N LYS A 103 2.05 -2.92 -15.35
CA LYS A 103 1.80 -1.47 -15.47
C LYS A 103 1.19 -0.88 -14.19
N MET A 104 1.73 -1.26 -13.04
CA MET A 104 1.28 -0.83 -11.72
C MET A 104 2.06 0.40 -11.24
N PHE A 105 1.44 1.21 -10.40
CA PHE A 105 2.14 2.20 -9.60
C PHE A 105 3.02 1.47 -8.59
N ILE A 106 4.32 1.76 -8.59
CA ILE A 106 5.30 1.11 -7.74
C ILE A 106 5.69 2.05 -6.60
N HIS A 107 5.44 1.62 -5.36
CA HIS A 107 5.81 2.35 -4.15
C HIS A 107 6.99 1.68 -3.45
N GLY A 108 8.04 2.45 -3.20
CA GLY A 108 9.23 1.99 -2.49
C GLY A 108 9.08 2.16 -0.97
N HIS A 109 9.19 1.07 -0.23
CA HIS A 109 9.08 1.04 1.23
C HIS A 109 10.26 0.27 1.82
N THR A 110 11.12 0.88 2.56
CA THR A 110 11.29 2.26 2.99
C THR A 110 12.78 2.60 3.00
N LEU A 111 13.14 3.89 2.81
CA LEU A 111 14.56 4.27 2.78
C LEU A 111 15.16 4.32 4.19
N LEU A 112 14.54 5.03 5.14
CA LEU A 112 15.01 5.10 6.53
C LEU A 112 13.92 4.63 7.50
N TRP A 113 14.23 3.60 8.25
CA TRP A 113 13.41 3.07 9.34
C TRP A 113 14.28 2.56 10.47
N HIS A 114 13.86 2.79 11.70
CA HIS A 114 14.58 2.37 12.91
C HIS A 114 14.47 0.87 13.18
N SER A 115 13.44 0.20 12.65
CA SER A 115 13.21 -1.23 12.77
C SER A 115 13.68 -1.97 11.52
N GLN A 116 13.92 -3.26 11.60
CA GLN A 116 14.52 -4.09 10.54
C GLN A 116 15.71 -3.38 9.86
N LEU A 117 16.51 -2.70 10.68
CA LEU A 117 17.66 -1.90 10.28
C LEU A 117 18.88 -2.80 10.07
N ALA A 118 19.66 -2.52 9.03
CA ALA A 118 20.93 -3.22 8.81
C ALA A 118 21.88 -3.03 10.02
N PRO A 119 22.46 -4.10 10.57
CA PRO A 119 23.24 -4.04 11.82
C PRO A 119 24.40 -3.05 11.80
N TRP A 120 25.03 -2.86 10.65
CA TRP A 120 26.14 -1.91 10.51
C TRP A 120 25.72 -0.46 10.68
N ILE A 121 24.48 -0.09 10.25
CA ILE A 121 23.92 1.26 10.46
C ILE A 121 23.66 1.50 11.94
N ALA A 122 23.12 0.51 12.65
CA ALA A 122 22.84 0.59 14.08
C ALA A 122 24.09 0.82 14.94
N GLN A 123 25.28 0.52 14.41
CA GLN A 123 26.56 0.66 15.10
C GLN A 123 27.24 2.03 14.87
N ILE A 124 26.71 2.88 14.00
CA ILE A 124 27.29 4.21 13.71
C ILE A 124 27.12 5.11 14.94
N LYS A 125 28.21 5.82 15.31
CA LYS A 125 28.25 6.64 16.52
C LYS A 125 28.59 8.12 16.26
N ASP A 126 28.96 8.48 15.04
CA ASP A 126 29.30 9.85 14.70
C ASP A 126 28.50 10.39 13.50
N SER A 127 28.32 11.70 13.47
CA SER A 127 27.48 12.39 12.50
C SER A 127 28.04 12.32 11.07
N ALA A 128 29.36 12.32 10.89
CA ALA A 128 29.96 12.27 9.56
C ALA A 128 29.77 10.89 8.94
N ALA A 129 29.99 9.82 9.72
CA ALA A 129 29.71 8.45 9.27
C ALA A 129 28.22 8.24 8.98
N MET A 130 27.31 8.80 9.78
CA MET A 130 25.86 8.73 9.53
C MET A 130 25.49 9.48 8.26
N THR A 131 26.05 10.67 8.01
CA THR A 131 25.85 11.43 6.77
C THR A 131 26.26 10.61 5.56
N ASN A 132 27.45 9.98 5.61
CA ASN A 132 27.96 9.14 4.53
C ASN A 132 27.06 7.91 4.31
N ALA A 133 26.63 7.25 5.39
CA ALA A 133 25.76 6.07 5.34
C ALA A 133 24.39 6.41 4.70
N MET A 134 23.73 7.47 5.16
CA MET A 134 22.46 7.94 4.59
C MET A 134 22.62 8.35 3.12
N THR A 135 23.70 9.08 2.79
CA THR A 135 23.97 9.53 1.42
C THR A 135 24.17 8.34 0.49
N ASN A 136 25.02 7.38 0.88
CA ASN A 136 25.26 6.18 0.07
C ASN A 136 23.98 5.35 -0.08
N HIS A 137 23.29 5.07 1.02
CA HIS A 137 22.07 4.25 1.03
C HIS A 137 20.98 4.83 0.12
N ILE A 138 20.58 6.09 0.39
CA ILE A 138 19.48 6.73 -0.32
C ILE A 138 19.84 6.98 -1.79
N SER A 139 21.02 7.55 -2.07
CA SER A 139 21.38 7.90 -3.44
C SER A 139 21.55 6.66 -4.33
N THR A 140 22.09 5.58 -3.78
CA THR A 140 22.28 4.32 -4.52
C THR A 140 20.93 3.66 -4.84
N ILE A 141 20.05 3.54 -3.84
CA ILE A 141 18.76 2.86 -4.03
C ILE A 141 17.84 3.67 -4.93
N VAL A 142 17.61 4.95 -4.61
CA VAL A 142 16.72 5.81 -5.40
C VAL A 142 17.30 6.03 -6.80
N GLY A 143 18.62 6.23 -6.92
CA GLY A 143 19.31 6.39 -8.19
C GLY A 143 19.19 5.18 -9.10
N LYS A 144 19.30 3.95 -8.55
CA LYS A 144 19.13 2.70 -9.32
C LYS A 144 17.74 2.58 -9.93
N TYR A 145 16.71 2.98 -9.22
CA TYR A 145 15.31 2.87 -9.67
C TYR A 145 14.72 4.19 -10.16
N LYS A 146 15.56 5.17 -10.48
CA LYS A 146 15.14 6.49 -10.98
C LYS A 146 14.20 6.34 -12.18
N GLY A 147 13.02 6.98 -12.07
CA GLY A 147 11.98 6.94 -13.10
C GLY A 147 11.22 5.61 -13.21
N ARG A 148 11.55 4.61 -12.38
CA ARG A 148 10.88 3.28 -12.36
C ARG A 148 10.02 3.08 -11.11
N ILE A 149 10.36 3.73 -10.00
CA ILE A 149 9.56 3.77 -8.77
C ILE A 149 8.85 5.13 -8.72
N ASN A 150 7.55 5.11 -8.53
CA ASN A 150 6.69 6.29 -8.61
C ASN A 150 6.74 7.13 -7.33
N SER A 151 6.89 6.49 -6.17
CA SER A 151 6.95 7.17 -4.86
C SER A 151 7.76 6.38 -3.84
N TRP A 152 8.24 7.06 -2.79
CA TRP A 152 9.04 6.46 -1.71
C TRP A 152 8.55 6.90 -0.34
N ASP A 153 8.47 5.97 0.60
CA ASP A 153 8.54 6.28 2.03
C ASP A 153 9.99 6.61 2.37
N VAL A 154 10.29 7.91 2.47
CA VAL A 154 11.65 8.39 2.73
C VAL A 154 12.04 8.13 4.18
N VAL A 155 11.12 8.41 5.10
CA VAL A 155 11.27 8.12 6.53
C VAL A 155 10.00 7.46 7.03
N ASN A 156 10.17 6.32 7.69
CA ASN A 156 9.11 5.56 8.32
C ASN A 156 9.19 5.64 9.83
N GLU A 157 8.06 5.97 10.49
CA GLU A 157 7.84 5.87 11.95
C GLU A 157 8.85 6.68 12.80
N ALA A 158 9.02 7.96 12.47
CA ALA A 158 9.92 8.84 13.23
C ALA A 158 9.33 9.37 14.53
N LEU A 159 8.04 9.11 14.83
CA LEU A 159 7.35 9.68 15.98
C LEU A 159 6.95 8.63 17.02
N ASN A 160 7.01 9.03 18.29
CA ASN A 160 6.35 8.34 19.40
C ASN A 160 4.85 8.65 19.41
N GLU A 161 4.08 7.93 20.23
CA GLU A 161 2.63 8.14 20.34
C GLU A 161 2.24 9.53 20.90
N ASP A 162 3.13 10.16 21.66
CA ASP A 162 2.95 11.54 22.16
C ASP A 162 3.33 12.62 21.13
N GLY A 163 3.68 12.24 19.90
CA GLY A 163 4.06 13.14 18.82
C GLY A 163 5.49 13.68 18.89
N THR A 164 6.29 13.25 19.87
CA THR A 164 7.71 13.59 19.93
C THR A 164 8.54 12.71 18.99
N LEU A 165 9.75 13.16 18.63
CA LEU A 165 10.65 12.36 17.81
C LEU A 165 11.06 11.08 18.55
N ARG A 166 10.95 9.94 17.86
CA ARG A 166 11.37 8.63 18.35
C ARG A 166 12.91 8.60 18.49
N LYS A 167 13.37 8.10 19.62
CA LYS A 167 14.79 7.87 19.83
C LYS A 167 15.30 6.75 18.93
N THR A 168 16.13 7.10 17.97
CA THR A 168 16.69 6.20 16.96
C THR A 168 18.16 6.49 16.76
N VAL A 169 18.92 5.57 16.15
CA VAL A 169 20.32 5.82 15.82
C VAL A 169 20.48 7.07 14.94
N PHE A 170 19.54 7.38 14.07
CA PHE A 170 19.56 8.56 13.23
C PHE A 170 19.44 9.85 14.06
N LEU A 171 18.46 9.88 14.97
CA LEU A 171 18.26 11.04 15.86
C LEU A 171 19.43 11.22 16.82
N ASP A 172 19.91 10.14 17.46
CA ASP A 172 20.98 10.17 18.44
C ASP A 172 22.33 10.59 17.84
N THR A 173 22.59 10.22 16.60
CA THR A 173 23.87 10.43 15.93
C THR A 173 23.92 11.74 15.13
N TYR A 174 22.82 12.09 14.45
CA TYR A 174 22.76 13.24 13.55
C TYR A 174 21.91 14.40 14.08
N GLY A 175 21.01 14.13 15.02
CA GLY A 175 19.99 15.08 15.45
C GLY A 175 18.79 15.12 14.52
N LYS A 176 17.79 15.96 14.85
CA LYS A 176 16.50 16.04 14.14
C LYS A 176 16.61 16.38 12.65
N GLU A 177 17.72 16.98 12.24
CA GLU A 177 17.95 17.40 10.86
C GLU A 177 18.18 16.21 9.90
N TYR A 178 18.33 14.97 10.44
CA TYR A 178 18.41 13.76 9.61
C TYR A 178 17.19 13.60 8.70
N LEU A 179 16.00 14.02 9.17
CA LEU A 179 14.76 14.02 8.41
C LEU A 179 14.90 14.87 7.14
N THR A 180 15.30 16.13 7.32
CA THR A 180 15.51 17.06 6.20
C THR A 180 16.58 16.55 5.22
N LEU A 181 17.69 16.00 5.75
CA LEU A 181 18.75 15.43 4.93
C LEU A 181 18.22 14.26 4.07
N ALA A 182 17.47 13.34 4.66
CA ALA A 182 16.92 12.17 3.95
C ALA A 182 16.06 12.59 2.76
N PHE A 183 15.12 13.51 2.97
CA PHE A 183 14.25 14.01 1.90
C PHE A 183 15.04 14.75 0.80
N LYS A 184 16.04 15.56 1.17
CA LYS A 184 16.90 16.24 0.20
C LYS A 184 17.74 15.26 -0.63
N LEU A 185 18.27 14.21 -0.01
CA LEU A 185 19.02 13.17 -0.70
C LEU A 185 18.14 12.39 -1.69
N ALA A 186 16.92 12.01 -1.28
CA ALA A 186 15.97 11.33 -2.15
C ALA A 186 15.56 12.22 -3.35
N ALA A 187 15.20 13.47 -3.10
CA ALA A 187 14.86 14.44 -4.14
C ALA A 187 16.02 14.71 -5.11
N LYS A 188 17.26 14.72 -4.62
CA LYS A 188 18.46 14.87 -5.47
C LYS A 188 18.68 13.65 -6.36
N ALA A 189 18.45 12.45 -5.84
CA ALA A 189 18.63 11.20 -6.59
C ALA A 189 17.57 11.02 -7.67
N ASP A 190 16.29 11.27 -7.37
CA ASP A 190 15.20 11.33 -8.34
C ASP A 190 14.26 12.50 -8.06
N PRO A 191 14.40 13.63 -8.78
CA PRO A 191 13.55 14.80 -8.58
C PRO A 191 12.07 14.61 -8.94
N LYS A 192 11.74 13.56 -9.72
CA LYS A 192 10.38 13.34 -10.25
C LYS A 192 9.56 12.40 -9.39
N THR A 193 10.20 11.54 -8.58
CA THR A 193 9.49 10.63 -7.70
C THR A 193 8.78 11.39 -6.56
N ASP A 194 7.61 10.93 -6.14
CA ASP A 194 6.90 11.50 -4.99
C ASP A 194 7.52 10.99 -3.69
N LEU A 195 7.67 11.87 -2.70
CA LEU A 195 8.35 11.60 -1.43
C LEU A 195 7.38 11.70 -0.26
N TYR A 196 7.30 10.64 0.56
CA TYR A 196 6.34 10.51 1.65
C TYR A 196 7.06 10.37 3.00
N TYR A 197 6.41 10.92 4.03
CA TYR A 197 6.57 10.51 5.42
C TYR A 197 5.51 9.48 5.74
N ASN A 198 5.86 8.32 6.28
CA ASN A 198 4.92 7.24 6.60
C ASN A 198 4.96 6.92 8.10
N ASP A 199 3.79 6.76 8.74
CA ASP A 199 3.70 6.37 10.14
C ASP A 199 2.32 5.76 10.46
N TYR A 200 2.25 4.98 11.53
CA TYR A 200 0.99 4.47 12.06
C TYR A 200 0.39 5.43 13.11
N ASN A 201 -0.89 5.24 13.43
CA ASN A 201 -1.62 6.01 14.44
C ASN A 201 -1.65 7.52 14.20
N LEU A 202 -1.46 8.01 12.98
CA LEU A 202 -1.61 9.43 12.67
C LEU A 202 -3.07 9.92 12.82
N CYS A 203 -4.02 9.00 12.95
CA CYS A 203 -5.39 9.31 13.33
C CYS A 203 -5.50 9.76 14.79
N GLN A 204 -4.54 9.42 15.66
CA GLN A 204 -4.50 9.86 17.05
C GLN A 204 -4.15 11.36 17.11
N PRO A 205 -4.95 12.20 17.81
CA PRO A 205 -4.79 13.65 17.77
C PRO A 205 -3.40 14.15 18.15
N THR A 206 -2.79 13.55 19.17
CA THR A 206 -1.48 13.96 19.67
C THR A 206 -0.37 13.63 18.67
N LYS A 207 -0.34 12.39 18.15
CA LYS A 207 0.65 11.96 17.16
C LYS A 207 0.47 12.70 15.83
N ARG A 208 -0.78 12.89 15.37
CA ARG A 208 -1.10 13.70 14.19
C ARG A 208 -0.55 15.12 14.30
N LYS A 209 -0.74 15.79 15.46
CA LYS A 209 -0.17 17.13 15.71
C LYS A 209 1.36 17.14 15.59
N GLY A 210 2.03 16.10 16.10
CA GLY A 210 3.49 15.93 15.93
C GLY A 210 3.89 15.76 14.47
N ALA A 211 3.16 14.94 13.71
CA ALA A 211 3.41 14.74 12.29
C ALA A 211 3.17 16.01 11.45
N VAL A 212 2.12 16.77 11.75
CA VAL A 212 1.89 18.09 11.13
C VAL A 212 3.06 19.04 11.39
N ALA A 213 3.59 19.05 12.63
CA ALA A 213 4.76 19.88 12.97
C ALA A 213 6.03 19.41 12.24
N LEU A 214 6.24 18.08 12.12
CA LEU A 214 7.34 17.49 11.36
C LEU A 214 7.28 17.90 9.89
N VAL A 215 6.13 17.77 9.25
CA VAL A 215 5.92 18.15 7.83
C VAL A 215 6.21 19.65 7.63
N LYS A 216 5.64 20.52 8.47
CA LYS A 216 5.91 21.96 8.40
C LYS A 216 7.39 22.28 8.56
N ASN A 217 8.12 21.55 9.40
CA ASN A 217 9.56 21.72 9.55
C ASN A 217 10.32 21.28 8.27
N LEU A 218 9.94 20.16 7.64
CA LEU A 218 10.51 19.74 6.36
C LEU A 218 10.31 20.80 5.28
N GLN A 219 9.08 21.29 5.11
CA GLN A 219 8.74 22.34 4.14
C GLN A 219 9.51 23.64 4.40
N LYS A 220 9.58 24.09 5.68
CA LYS A 220 10.33 25.29 6.08
C LYS A 220 11.82 25.17 5.73
N ASN A 221 12.40 23.97 5.84
CA ASN A 221 13.81 23.72 5.53
C ASN A 221 14.06 23.39 4.03
N GLY A 222 13.06 23.59 3.16
CA GLY A 222 13.18 23.39 1.72
C GLY A 222 13.34 21.94 1.30
N ALA A 223 12.85 20.99 2.08
CA ALA A 223 12.75 19.59 1.68
C ALA A 223 11.54 19.39 0.79
N LYS A 224 11.68 18.64 -0.31
CA LYS A 224 10.56 18.16 -1.09
C LYS A 224 9.84 17.09 -0.27
N ILE A 225 8.56 17.30 -0.01
CA ILE A 225 7.63 16.31 0.54
C ILE A 225 6.31 16.44 -0.20
N ASP A 226 5.84 15.36 -0.80
CA ASP A 226 4.67 15.34 -1.67
C ASP A 226 3.45 14.72 -0.98
N GLY A 227 3.68 13.90 0.05
CA GLY A 227 2.57 13.25 0.75
C GLY A 227 2.92 12.74 2.14
N VAL A 228 1.87 12.29 2.81
CA VAL A 228 1.93 11.58 4.09
C VAL A 228 1.17 10.26 3.97
N GLY A 229 1.79 9.18 4.44
CA GLY A 229 1.18 7.88 4.62
C GLY A 229 0.68 7.69 6.05
N GLU A 230 -0.61 7.43 6.22
CA GLU A 230 -1.19 6.79 7.41
C GLU A 230 -1.22 5.30 7.13
N GLN A 231 -0.49 4.49 7.92
CA GLN A 231 -0.39 3.05 7.66
C GLN A 231 -1.77 2.37 7.63
N GLY A 232 -2.64 2.68 8.59
CA GLY A 232 -3.99 2.13 8.60
C GLY A 232 -4.10 0.74 9.22
N HIS A 233 -3.20 0.39 10.15
CA HIS A 233 -3.31 -0.80 10.98
C HIS A 233 -4.38 -0.59 12.07
N TRP A 234 -5.62 -0.86 11.71
CA TRP A 234 -6.78 -0.52 12.51
C TRP A 234 -7.50 -1.75 13.06
N ASN A 235 -8.59 -1.49 13.79
CA ASN A 235 -9.49 -2.54 14.24
C ASN A 235 -10.97 -2.17 13.92
N LEU A 236 -11.90 -3.02 14.33
CA LEU A 236 -13.32 -2.85 14.03
C LEU A 236 -13.92 -1.53 14.53
N THR A 237 -13.36 -0.94 15.58
CA THR A 237 -13.94 0.22 16.26
C THR A 237 -13.03 1.45 16.29
N SER A 238 -11.74 1.29 16.15
CA SER A 238 -10.74 2.38 16.24
C SER A 238 -9.83 2.39 15.00
N PRO A 239 -9.44 3.60 14.55
CA PRO A 239 -9.90 4.93 14.97
C PRO A 239 -11.34 5.21 14.54
N SER A 240 -11.98 6.26 15.08
CA SER A 240 -13.30 6.70 14.60
C SER A 240 -13.19 7.28 13.17
N LEU A 241 -14.31 7.31 12.45
CA LEU A 241 -14.35 7.93 11.11
C LEU A 241 -13.98 9.42 11.15
N ASP A 242 -14.36 10.11 12.22
CA ASP A 242 -14.03 11.53 12.42
C ASP A 242 -12.52 11.74 12.58
N GLU A 243 -11.82 10.84 13.26
CA GLU A 243 -10.36 10.91 13.39
C GLU A 243 -9.65 10.63 12.06
N ILE A 244 -10.14 9.67 11.28
CA ILE A 244 -9.66 9.41 9.93
C ILE A 244 -9.87 10.64 9.04
N GLU A 245 -11.06 11.23 9.08
CA GLU A 245 -11.39 12.41 8.28
C GLU A 245 -10.49 13.62 8.64
N LYS A 246 -10.29 13.87 9.95
CA LYS A 246 -9.37 14.93 10.41
C LYS A 246 -7.94 14.69 9.91
N THR A 247 -7.47 13.45 9.86
CA THR A 247 -6.14 13.13 9.34
C THR A 247 -6.02 13.52 7.86
N ILE A 248 -7.02 13.15 7.05
CA ILE A 248 -7.07 13.53 5.64
C ILE A 248 -7.05 15.06 5.49
N LEU A 249 -7.86 15.78 6.26
CA LEU A 249 -8.00 17.21 6.16
C LEU A 249 -6.75 17.96 6.64
N ASP A 250 -6.16 17.54 7.77
CA ASP A 250 -4.99 18.20 8.35
C ASP A 250 -3.77 18.13 7.43
N PHE A 251 -3.50 16.98 6.79
CA PHE A 251 -2.37 16.85 5.87
C PHE A 251 -2.66 17.47 4.50
N SER A 252 -3.86 17.34 3.97
CA SER A 252 -4.22 17.99 2.70
C SER A 252 -4.20 19.52 2.79
N ALA A 253 -4.49 20.09 3.97
CA ALA A 253 -4.36 21.54 4.22
C ALA A 253 -2.91 22.05 4.16
N LEU A 254 -1.92 21.15 4.22
CA LEU A 254 -0.50 21.45 4.01
C LEU A 254 -0.08 21.36 2.54
N GLY A 255 -1.02 21.11 1.63
CA GLY A 255 -0.76 20.91 0.20
C GLY A 255 -0.23 19.52 -0.13
N LEU A 256 -0.41 18.53 0.75
CA LEU A 256 0.10 17.17 0.57
C LEU A 256 -0.98 16.20 0.11
N LYS A 257 -0.55 15.18 -0.63
CA LYS A 257 -1.33 13.96 -0.87
C LYS A 257 -1.43 13.15 0.43
N VAL A 258 -2.52 12.42 0.58
CA VAL A 258 -2.69 11.46 1.68
C VAL A 258 -2.79 10.07 1.10
N SER A 259 -2.00 9.13 1.62
CA SER A 259 -2.11 7.71 1.29
C SER A 259 -2.47 6.91 2.54
N PHE A 260 -3.28 5.87 2.35
CA PHE A 260 -3.44 4.81 3.35
C PHE A 260 -2.56 3.65 2.90
N THR A 261 -1.40 3.50 3.55
CA THR A 261 -0.27 2.76 2.95
C THR A 261 -0.22 1.29 3.31
N GLU A 262 -0.89 0.87 4.39
CA GLU A 262 -0.76 -0.47 4.97
C GLU A 262 -2.09 -0.97 5.57
N LEU A 263 -3.22 -0.60 4.94
CA LEU A 263 -4.55 -0.83 5.49
C LEU A 263 -4.82 -2.31 5.77
N ASP A 264 -5.06 -2.61 7.01
CA ASP A 264 -5.65 -3.85 7.50
C ASP A 264 -6.56 -3.59 8.71
N ILE A 265 -7.56 -4.43 8.92
CA ILE A 265 -8.53 -4.26 10.01
C ILE A 265 -8.57 -5.52 10.85
N SER A 266 -7.82 -5.51 11.96
CA SER A 266 -7.80 -6.63 12.90
C SER A 266 -9.18 -6.90 13.48
N VAL A 267 -9.58 -8.16 13.46
CA VAL A 267 -10.80 -8.65 14.13
C VAL A 267 -10.49 -9.30 15.47
N LEU A 268 -9.20 -9.42 15.81
CA LEU A 268 -8.77 -10.01 17.07
C LEU A 268 -8.52 -8.93 18.12
N PRO A 269 -8.71 -9.24 19.40
CA PRO A 269 -8.32 -8.35 20.48
C PRO A 269 -6.79 -8.20 20.51
N ASN A 270 -6.34 -7.00 20.87
CA ASN A 270 -4.95 -6.77 21.22
C ASN A 270 -4.78 -6.78 22.74
N PRO A 271 -3.63 -7.22 23.27
CA PRO A 271 -3.29 -7.02 24.67
C PRO A 271 -3.39 -5.52 25.03
N TRP A 272 -3.85 -5.22 26.22
CA TRP A 272 -4.12 -3.84 26.67
C TRP A 272 -2.87 -2.93 26.69
N ASP A 273 -1.68 -3.52 26.80
CA ASP A 273 -0.38 -2.84 26.82
C ASP A 273 0.24 -2.66 25.42
N VAL A 274 -0.36 -3.23 24.39
CA VAL A 274 0.10 -3.06 23.00
C VAL A 274 -0.55 -1.83 22.38
N VAL A 275 0.25 -0.84 22.13
CA VAL A 275 -0.20 0.42 21.50
C VAL A 275 0.39 0.54 20.09
N GLY A 276 -0.49 0.78 19.13
CA GLY A 276 -0.08 1.00 17.74
C GLY A 276 0.35 -0.27 17.01
N ALA A 277 1.29 -0.12 16.09
CA ALA A 277 1.77 -1.16 15.18
C ALA A 277 3.31 -1.35 15.26
N ASP A 278 3.92 -1.08 16.41
CA ASP A 278 5.37 -1.28 16.58
C ASP A 278 5.70 -2.78 16.51
N VAL A 279 6.36 -3.19 15.43
CA VAL A 279 6.72 -4.59 15.14
C VAL A 279 7.65 -5.24 16.17
N ASN A 280 8.30 -4.44 17.04
CA ASN A 280 9.15 -4.95 18.10
C ASN A 280 8.36 -5.37 19.35
N GLN A 281 7.10 -4.97 19.48
CA GLN A 281 6.23 -5.38 20.58
C GLN A 281 5.84 -6.85 20.41
N LYS A 282 5.88 -7.59 21.53
CA LYS A 282 5.48 -9.00 21.60
C LYS A 282 4.71 -9.23 22.88
N SER A 283 3.71 -10.10 22.82
CA SER A 283 2.91 -10.51 23.97
C SER A 283 2.75 -12.01 24.02
N GLU A 284 2.45 -12.52 25.22
CA GLU A 284 2.22 -13.95 25.42
C GLU A 284 0.87 -14.39 24.81
N ALA A 285 0.86 -15.62 24.32
CA ALA A 285 -0.34 -16.21 23.76
C ALA A 285 -1.37 -16.56 24.85
N SER A 286 -2.65 -16.33 24.56
CA SER A 286 -3.76 -16.87 25.34
C SER A 286 -4.92 -17.18 24.41
N GLU A 287 -5.78 -18.12 24.80
CA GLU A 287 -6.98 -18.48 24.01
C GLU A 287 -7.90 -17.27 23.78
N LYS A 288 -7.99 -16.36 24.75
CA LYS A 288 -8.78 -15.12 24.65
C LYS A 288 -8.27 -14.18 23.55
N MET A 289 -6.98 -14.28 23.21
CA MET A 289 -6.36 -13.45 22.17
C MET A 289 -6.42 -14.07 20.77
N ASN A 290 -6.96 -15.29 20.65
CA ASN A 290 -7.22 -15.95 19.37
C ASN A 290 -8.60 -16.62 19.37
N PRO A 291 -9.69 -15.84 19.48
CA PRO A 291 -11.05 -16.37 19.65
C PRO A 291 -11.60 -17.09 18.42
N TYR A 292 -10.98 -16.96 17.25
CA TYR A 292 -11.50 -17.49 15.98
C TYR A 292 -10.51 -18.40 15.23
N PRO A 293 -9.90 -19.40 15.88
CA PRO A 293 -8.85 -20.23 15.25
C PRO A 293 -9.37 -21.08 14.08
N ASN A 294 -10.67 -21.42 14.07
CA ASN A 294 -11.29 -22.36 13.12
C ASN A 294 -12.22 -21.67 12.11
N GLY A 295 -12.26 -20.34 12.07
CA GLY A 295 -13.11 -19.58 11.16
C GLY A 295 -13.73 -18.35 11.82
N LEU A 296 -13.99 -17.32 11.01
CA LEU A 296 -14.57 -16.07 11.49
C LEU A 296 -16.11 -16.21 11.57
N PRO A 297 -16.77 -15.97 12.73
CA PRO A 297 -18.21 -16.00 12.85
C PRO A 297 -18.89 -14.98 11.92
N ASP A 298 -20.08 -15.30 11.39
CA ASP A 298 -20.82 -14.44 10.47
C ASP A 298 -21.08 -13.03 11.03
N ALA A 299 -21.41 -12.96 12.32
CA ALA A 299 -21.60 -11.66 12.97
C ALA A 299 -20.36 -10.76 12.90
N VAL A 300 -19.15 -11.33 13.03
CA VAL A 300 -17.89 -10.57 12.95
C VAL A 300 -17.53 -10.28 11.48
N GLN A 301 -17.86 -11.18 10.55
CA GLN A 301 -17.73 -10.90 9.11
C GLN A 301 -18.59 -9.71 8.68
N ILE A 302 -19.82 -9.62 9.19
CA ILE A 302 -20.73 -8.49 8.94
C ILE A 302 -20.14 -7.19 9.51
N GLN A 303 -19.60 -7.22 10.74
CA GLN A 303 -18.96 -6.05 11.34
C GLN A 303 -17.73 -5.59 10.53
N LEU A 304 -16.88 -6.52 10.09
CA LEU A 304 -15.73 -6.21 9.26
C LEU A 304 -16.15 -5.59 7.91
N ALA A 305 -17.18 -6.16 7.29
CA ALA A 305 -17.73 -5.65 6.03
C ALA A 305 -18.27 -4.23 6.18
N ALA A 306 -19.07 -3.98 7.22
CA ALA A 306 -19.59 -2.64 7.53
C ALA A 306 -18.47 -1.61 7.84
N ARG A 307 -17.40 -2.07 8.53
CA ARG A 307 -16.24 -1.21 8.83
C ARG A 307 -15.52 -0.80 7.55
N TYR A 308 -15.19 -1.73 6.67
CA TYR A 308 -14.58 -1.45 5.37
C TYR A 308 -15.45 -0.53 4.51
N GLU A 309 -16.76 -0.80 4.44
CA GLU A 309 -17.72 0.03 3.71
C GLU A 309 -17.69 1.48 4.20
N ALA A 310 -17.77 1.70 5.52
CA ALA A 310 -17.78 3.03 6.10
C ALA A 310 -16.46 3.80 5.82
N ILE A 311 -15.31 3.11 5.90
CA ILE A 311 -14.00 3.68 5.60
C ILE A 311 -13.89 4.04 4.11
N PHE A 312 -14.25 3.14 3.20
CA PHE A 312 -14.16 3.40 1.76
C PHE A 312 -15.16 4.45 1.29
N LYS A 313 -16.34 4.56 1.94
CA LYS A 313 -17.27 5.66 1.72
C LYS A 313 -16.64 7.00 2.10
N LEU A 314 -15.93 7.07 3.24
CA LEU A 314 -15.18 8.26 3.64
C LEU A 314 -14.04 8.57 2.67
N PHE A 315 -13.28 7.57 2.23
CA PHE A 315 -12.21 7.76 1.25
C PHE A 315 -12.74 8.30 -0.08
N THR A 316 -13.86 7.77 -0.56
CA THR A 316 -14.52 8.27 -1.77
C THR A 316 -15.01 9.71 -1.62
N LYS A 317 -15.48 10.11 -0.42
CA LYS A 317 -15.85 11.50 -0.12
C LYS A 317 -14.67 12.47 -0.28
N HIS A 318 -13.46 12.02 0.00
CA HIS A 318 -12.22 12.81 -0.05
C HIS A 318 -11.25 12.34 -1.14
N GLN A 319 -11.77 11.76 -2.23
CA GLN A 319 -10.96 11.19 -3.32
C GLN A 319 -10.00 12.20 -3.98
N ASP A 320 -10.32 13.50 -3.91
CA ASP A 320 -9.48 14.60 -4.40
C ASP A 320 -8.19 14.82 -3.57
N LYS A 321 -8.13 14.25 -2.35
CA LYS A 321 -7.01 14.37 -1.40
C LYS A 321 -6.23 13.08 -1.23
N ILE A 322 -6.87 11.95 -1.57
CA ILE A 322 -6.27 10.62 -1.39
C ILE A 322 -5.74 10.15 -2.75
N ASP A 323 -4.48 9.74 -2.79
CA ASP A 323 -3.88 9.23 -4.02
C ASP A 323 -3.82 7.70 -4.06
N ARG A 324 -3.74 7.03 -2.91
CA ARG A 324 -3.58 5.58 -2.84
C ARG A 324 -4.15 4.99 -1.55
N VAL A 325 -4.74 3.79 -1.71
CA VAL A 325 -5.14 2.90 -0.60
C VAL A 325 -4.50 1.55 -0.85
N THR A 326 -3.56 1.14 -0.01
CA THR A 326 -2.81 -0.12 -0.11
C THR A 326 -3.20 -1.04 1.02
N LEU A 327 -3.67 -2.24 0.71
CA LEU A 327 -3.90 -3.30 1.69
C LEU A 327 -2.56 -3.93 2.10
N TRP A 328 -2.35 -4.18 3.41
CA TRP A 328 -1.09 -4.77 3.86
C TRP A 328 -1.09 -6.28 3.74
N GLY A 329 -1.13 -6.74 2.50
CA GLY A 329 -1.16 -8.13 2.07
C GLY A 329 -2.29 -8.42 1.07
N VAL A 330 -2.19 -9.56 0.39
CA VAL A 330 -3.16 -9.96 -0.65
C VAL A 330 -4.34 -10.72 -0.04
N ASN A 331 -4.09 -11.55 0.99
CA ASN A 331 -5.12 -12.36 1.65
C ASN A 331 -4.85 -12.57 3.14
N ASP A 332 -5.87 -13.00 3.88
CA ASP A 332 -5.81 -13.22 5.33
C ASP A 332 -4.68 -14.18 5.77
N GLY A 333 -4.32 -15.16 4.93
CA GLY A 333 -3.29 -16.15 5.27
C GLY A 333 -1.88 -15.59 5.33
N GLN A 334 -1.65 -14.49 4.62
CA GLN A 334 -0.35 -13.83 4.50
C GLN A 334 -0.23 -12.58 5.40
N SER A 335 -1.28 -12.26 6.15
CA SER A 335 -1.25 -11.11 7.04
C SER A 335 -0.24 -11.29 8.18
N TRP A 336 0.62 -10.29 8.39
CA TRP A 336 1.55 -10.21 9.51
C TRP A 336 0.84 -10.28 10.87
N LEU A 337 -0.42 -9.88 10.94
CA LEU A 337 -1.26 -9.93 12.14
C LEU A 337 -1.57 -11.36 12.62
N ASN A 338 -1.24 -12.38 11.83
CA ASN A 338 -1.28 -13.77 12.30
C ASN A 338 -0.16 -14.08 13.31
N ASP A 339 0.95 -13.32 13.26
CA ASP A 339 2.13 -13.54 14.06
C ASP A 339 2.51 -12.32 14.94
N TRP A 340 1.74 -11.25 14.88
CA TRP A 340 1.95 -10.04 15.66
C TRP A 340 0.66 -9.56 16.34
N PRO A 341 0.71 -9.06 17.59
CA PRO A 341 1.84 -9.07 18.51
C PRO A 341 2.05 -10.44 19.18
N ILE A 342 1.20 -11.41 18.85
CA ILE A 342 1.22 -12.80 19.36
C ILE A 342 1.36 -13.74 18.17
N LYS A 343 2.37 -14.61 18.23
CA LYS A 343 2.64 -15.58 17.16
C LYS A 343 1.58 -16.68 17.08
N GLY A 344 1.21 -17.07 15.87
CA GLY A 344 0.34 -18.21 15.59
C GLY A 344 -1.16 -17.95 15.81
N ARG A 345 -1.60 -16.68 15.74
CA ARG A 345 -3.03 -16.34 15.75
C ARG A 345 -3.64 -16.51 14.35
N THR A 346 -4.96 -16.57 14.31
CA THR A 346 -5.72 -16.64 13.05
C THR A 346 -6.53 -15.36 12.88
N ASN A 347 -5.93 -14.36 12.21
CA ASN A 347 -6.61 -13.09 11.94
C ASN A 347 -7.27 -13.08 10.55
N TYR A 348 -8.21 -12.18 10.33
CA TYR A 348 -9.01 -12.09 9.10
C TYR A 348 -9.13 -10.62 8.62
N PRO A 349 -7.99 -9.88 8.49
CA PRO A 349 -8.05 -8.42 8.37
C PRO A 349 -8.27 -7.88 6.96
N LEU A 350 -8.15 -8.72 5.92
CA LEU A 350 -8.11 -8.29 4.51
C LEU A 350 -9.40 -8.59 3.76
N LEU A 351 -9.46 -8.19 2.48
CA LEU A 351 -10.64 -8.34 1.61
C LEU A 351 -10.76 -9.74 0.99
N PHE A 352 -9.67 -10.50 0.94
CA PHE A 352 -9.64 -11.87 0.43
C PHE A 352 -9.32 -12.85 1.55
N ASN A 353 -10.00 -13.99 1.54
CA ASN A 353 -9.77 -15.05 2.50
C ASN A 353 -8.50 -15.85 2.18
N ARG A 354 -8.17 -16.87 3.00
CA ARG A 354 -6.96 -17.70 2.84
C ARG A 354 -6.90 -18.47 1.52
N GLU A 355 -8.06 -18.72 0.91
CA GLU A 355 -8.22 -19.38 -0.39
C GLU A 355 -8.31 -18.37 -1.55
N PHE A 356 -7.91 -17.11 -1.32
CA PHE A 356 -7.94 -16.00 -2.30
C PHE A 356 -9.33 -15.67 -2.85
N LYS A 357 -10.41 -16.04 -2.14
CA LYS A 357 -11.78 -15.71 -2.51
C LYS A 357 -12.22 -14.39 -1.88
N PRO A 358 -13.01 -13.57 -2.58
CA PRO A 358 -13.59 -12.35 -2.01
C PRO A 358 -14.42 -12.63 -0.76
N LYS A 359 -14.25 -11.81 0.27
CA LYS A 359 -15.05 -11.82 1.50
C LYS A 359 -16.24 -10.85 1.39
N SER A 360 -17.15 -10.89 2.37
CA SER A 360 -18.23 -9.91 2.47
C SER A 360 -17.74 -8.47 2.47
N ALA A 361 -16.59 -8.22 3.09
CA ALA A 361 -15.93 -6.91 3.08
C ALA A 361 -15.54 -6.43 1.66
N TYR A 362 -15.05 -7.33 0.80
CA TYR A 362 -14.80 -7.01 -0.61
C TYR A 362 -16.09 -6.59 -1.31
N ASN A 363 -17.16 -7.36 -1.12
CA ASN A 363 -18.46 -7.09 -1.76
C ASN A 363 -19.04 -5.73 -1.30
N SER A 364 -18.95 -5.40 -0.01
CA SER A 364 -19.38 -4.11 0.52
C SER A 364 -18.58 -2.93 -0.08
N VAL A 365 -17.28 -3.08 -0.21
CA VAL A 365 -16.43 -2.06 -0.86
C VAL A 365 -16.79 -1.89 -2.34
N MET A 366 -17.04 -2.99 -3.06
CA MET A 366 -17.42 -2.95 -4.48
C MET A 366 -18.80 -2.33 -4.70
N SER A 367 -19.76 -2.60 -3.82
CA SER A 367 -21.13 -2.07 -3.93
C SER A 367 -21.22 -0.54 -3.87
N LEU A 368 -20.23 0.12 -3.26
CA LEU A 368 -20.13 1.59 -3.24
C LEU A 368 -19.94 2.20 -4.64
N LYS A 369 -19.48 1.40 -5.61
CA LYS A 369 -19.21 1.83 -7.00
C LYS A 369 -20.21 1.26 -8.00
N GLU A 370 -21.13 0.44 -7.55
CA GLU A 370 -22.24 0.02 -8.38
C GLU A 370 -23.24 1.17 -8.55
N THR A 371 -23.45 1.61 -9.78
CA THR A 371 -24.49 2.58 -10.09
C THR A 371 -25.83 1.96 -9.72
N LYS A 372 -26.52 2.50 -8.74
CA LYS A 372 -27.95 2.17 -8.55
C LYS A 372 -28.65 2.47 -9.85
N LYS A 373 -29.07 1.38 -10.54
CA LYS A 373 -29.90 1.46 -11.73
C LYS A 373 -31.27 2.04 -11.38
#